data_eacc180099385d64735552ad73a6f933
#
_entry.id   eacc180099385d64735552ad73a6f933
#
_cell.length_a   1.000
_cell.length_b   1.000
_cell.length_c   1.000
_cell.angle_alpha   90.00
_cell.angle_beta   90.00
_cell.angle_gamma   90.00
#
_symmetry.space_group_name_H-M   'P 1'
#
loop_
_entity.id
_entity.type
_entity.pdbx_description
1 polymer ?
#
loop_
_entity_poly.entity_id
_entity_poly.type
_entity_poly.pdbx_seq_one_letter_code
_entity_poly.pdbx_strand_id
1 'polypeptide(L)'
;MGYADEPMSFIRSTIKIGVRNSRRNEKVKKKQQQQEKGSLLENLGLGQKMSIIIGILTFLLLLALLFFLIHSFRLSMYKKVDANMADKVEQASYTLDDLMTKLNATADNIEESISFVFDQHDEVGGVPGNPWTINDEDGNPQSITPMENVSFRSRVVNAYLPASRYNAEVVILNALYANLKTEPNLADIGILFEPNAFYQGIENYAPILSQEDLDKRAITNHPYSNYQDEIYYKAVKEKGSTFITPVYGDITKPEERMFAIYHPIMKDNQFLGSILLDVKEEVLLTASQSDEEFPSMFVNLIDGEGLIHSKSEAVNGKTLQELLPEKASTAITEKMESKEAFAINIVNEHGQARREYYYPIDMEGSTWWTRLSISHSDYSKEVDRLRNVGIVAGFSTVFVLAFACALLIGYFLKPLQKVVEVGEKLSVGDFSVDLSYKSQDEIGKLMHSMGDVVSRIRSIIGDLSEKLNQLAQGNFNVEMNNAEYYSGAYRPLFDSIHNISADLSGTMAEIQQSAIRVNSGAEQVSSGAQGLSQGATEQASSIEELSATVNDISEHIKKTAENT
;
A
#
# COMPACT_ATOMS: atom_id res chain seq x y z
N MET A 1 5.35 -57.06 67.53
CA MET A 1 4.42 -55.96 67.76
C MET A 1 4.71 -54.98 66.65
N GLY A 2 4.03 -54.83 65.60
CA GLY A 2 2.64 -55.10 65.21
C GLY A 2 1.87 -53.82 65.06
N TYR A 3 1.39 -53.52 63.87
CA TYR A 3 0.42 -52.51 63.47
C TYR A 3 0.91 -51.06 63.23
N ALA A 4 1.04 -50.68 61.97
CA ALA A 4 0.42 -49.48 61.39
C ALA A 4 0.97 -49.12 59.98
N ASP A 5 0.47 -49.76 58.90
CA ASP A 5 0.80 -49.28 57.53
C ASP A 5 -0.28 -49.62 56.48
N GLU A 6 -1.58 -49.59 56.84
CA GLU A 6 -2.62 -49.88 55.84
C GLU A 6 -3.66 -48.77 55.47
N PRO A 7 -3.68 -47.51 55.95
CA PRO A 7 -4.68 -46.59 55.42
C PRO A 7 -4.19 -45.70 54.25
N MET A 8 -2.91 -45.61 53.93
CA MET A 8 -2.42 -44.67 52.92
C MET A 8 -2.47 -45.19 51.47
N SER A 9 -2.56 -46.48 51.24
CA SER A 9 -2.64 -47.04 49.87
C SER A 9 -4.01 -46.88 49.25
N PHE A 10 -5.06 -46.94 50.06
CA PHE A 10 -6.46 -46.80 49.60
C PHE A 10 -6.80 -45.38 49.20
N ILE A 11 -6.29 -44.37 49.91
CA ILE A 11 -6.46 -42.93 49.57
C ILE A 11 -5.73 -42.55 48.28
N ARG A 12 -4.51 -43.07 48.05
CA ARG A 12 -3.78 -42.84 46.80
C ARG A 12 -4.43 -43.49 45.57
N SER A 13 -5.10 -44.65 45.73
CA SER A 13 -5.80 -45.31 44.62
C SER A 13 -7.07 -44.55 44.25
N THR A 14 -7.81 -44.05 45.23
CA THR A 14 -9.06 -43.31 45.02
C THR A 14 -8.82 -41.92 44.37
N ILE A 15 -7.74 -41.24 44.78
CA ILE A 15 -7.34 -39.96 44.18
C ILE A 15 -6.85 -40.18 42.72
N LYS A 16 -6.10 -41.23 42.42
CA LYS A 16 -5.67 -41.57 41.04
C LYS A 16 -6.84 -41.90 40.13
N ILE A 17 -7.87 -42.57 40.62
CA ILE A 17 -9.11 -42.87 39.86
C ILE A 17 -9.92 -41.62 39.63
N GLY A 18 -10.05 -40.73 40.63
CA GLY A 18 -10.75 -39.43 40.49
C GLY A 18 -10.08 -38.51 39.44
N VAL A 19 -8.76 -38.40 39.45
CA VAL A 19 -8.00 -37.59 38.48
C VAL A 19 -8.05 -38.20 37.07
N ARG A 20 -8.07 -39.52 36.95
CA ARG A 20 -8.16 -40.22 35.66
C ARG A 20 -9.56 -40.07 35.04
N ASN A 21 -10.61 -40.09 35.84
CA ASN A 21 -11.99 -39.85 35.40
C ASN A 21 -12.25 -38.37 35.06
N SER A 22 -11.67 -37.43 35.81
CA SER A 22 -11.76 -36.00 35.50
C SER A 22 -11.08 -35.68 34.14
N ARG A 23 -9.88 -36.19 33.88
CA ARG A 23 -9.20 -36.05 32.60
C ARG A 23 -9.89 -36.75 31.43
N ARG A 24 -10.58 -37.86 31.70
CA ARG A 24 -11.40 -38.56 30.70
C ARG A 24 -12.67 -37.75 30.34
N ASN A 25 -13.30 -37.17 31.33
CA ASN A 25 -14.49 -36.31 31.13
C ASN A 25 -14.11 -34.98 30.45
N GLU A 26 -12.95 -34.39 30.73
CA GLU A 26 -12.44 -33.24 30.00
C GLU A 26 -12.12 -33.56 28.52
N LYS A 27 -11.53 -34.72 28.24
CA LYS A 27 -11.29 -35.17 26.87
C LYS A 27 -12.61 -35.47 26.11
N VAL A 28 -13.60 -36.00 26.79
CA VAL A 28 -14.93 -36.24 26.20
C VAL A 28 -15.64 -34.89 25.94
N LYS A 29 -15.60 -33.95 26.89
CA LYS A 29 -16.15 -32.58 26.68
C LYS A 29 -15.41 -31.82 25.56
N LYS A 30 -14.07 -31.92 25.48
CA LYS A 30 -13.33 -31.33 24.37
C LYS A 30 -13.63 -31.99 23.02
N LYS A 31 -13.83 -33.32 22.98
CA LYS A 31 -14.28 -34.00 21.76
C LYS A 31 -15.72 -33.64 21.37
N GLN A 32 -16.64 -33.49 22.33
CA GLN A 32 -17.98 -33.03 22.06
C GLN A 32 -18.01 -31.57 21.58
N GLN A 33 -17.23 -30.67 22.19
CA GLN A 33 -17.08 -29.29 21.70
C GLN A 33 -16.38 -29.21 20.32
N GLN A 34 -15.50 -30.15 19.99
CA GLN A 34 -14.91 -30.23 18.64
C GLN A 34 -15.90 -30.80 17.62
N GLN A 35 -16.78 -31.71 18.02
CA GLN A 35 -17.87 -32.26 17.20
C GLN A 35 -18.98 -31.21 16.98
N GLU A 36 -19.33 -30.39 17.98
CA GLU A 36 -20.27 -29.29 17.83
C GLU A 36 -19.70 -28.16 16.94
N LYS A 37 -18.39 -27.93 16.95
CA LYS A 37 -17.76 -26.96 16.02
C LYS A 37 -17.72 -27.47 14.57
N GLY A 38 -17.72 -28.79 14.35
CA GLY A 38 -17.85 -29.38 13.01
C GLY A 38 -19.26 -29.23 12.42
N SER A 39 -20.30 -29.16 13.31
CA SER A 39 -21.69 -29.20 12.91
C SER A 39 -22.23 -27.88 12.30
N LEU A 40 -21.62 -26.75 12.58
CA LEU A 40 -22.12 -25.44 12.08
C LEU A 40 -22.02 -25.32 10.55
N LEU A 41 -20.97 -25.85 9.96
CA LEU A 41 -20.80 -25.88 8.49
C LEU A 41 -21.57 -27.05 7.84
N GLU A 42 -21.72 -28.18 8.54
CA GLU A 42 -22.41 -29.36 8.00
C GLU A 42 -23.90 -29.13 7.78
N ASN A 43 -24.55 -28.32 8.62
CA ASN A 43 -25.97 -27.99 8.53
C ASN A 43 -26.32 -26.88 7.55
N LEU A 44 -25.34 -26.24 6.92
CA LEU A 44 -25.54 -25.21 5.92
C LEU A 44 -25.80 -25.84 4.54
N GLY A 45 -26.77 -25.33 3.81
CA GLY A 45 -26.99 -25.70 2.41
C GLY A 45 -25.75 -25.43 1.54
N LEU A 46 -25.62 -26.16 0.43
CA LEU A 46 -24.48 -26.05 -0.48
C LEU A 46 -24.23 -24.61 -0.93
N GLY A 47 -25.28 -23.85 -1.23
CA GLY A 47 -25.18 -22.45 -1.60
C GLY A 47 -24.58 -21.57 -0.50
N GLN A 48 -24.97 -21.81 0.76
CA GLN A 48 -24.41 -21.08 1.90
C GLN A 48 -22.94 -21.46 2.16
N LYS A 49 -22.58 -22.74 2.02
CA LYS A 49 -21.18 -23.20 2.10
C LYS A 49 -20.31 -22.54 1.02
N MET A 50 -20.77 -22.53 -0.21
CA MET A 50 -20.05 -21.87 -1.31
C MET A 50 -19.95 -20.36 -1.11
N SER A 51 -21.02 -19.69 -0.65
CA SER A 51 -20.99 -18.27 -0.34
C SER A 51 -19.94 -17.93 0.72
N ILE A 52 -19.86 -18.73 1.78
CA ILE A 52 -18.88 -18.53 2.86
C ILE A 52 -17.46 -18.76 2.34
N ILE A 53 -17.21 -19.84 1.60
CA ILE A 53 -15.87 -20.17 1.07
C ILE A 53 -15.41 -19.09 0.09
N ILE A 54 -16.23 -18.72 -0.89
CA ILE A 54 -15.90 -17.68 -1.86
C ILE A 54 -15.75 -16.33 -1.17
N GLY A 55 -16.63 -16.00 -0.21
CA GLY A 55 -16.53 -14.78 0.58
C GLY A 55 -15.24 -14.69 1.39
N ILE A 56 -14.84 -15.77 2.05
CA ILE A 56 -13.56 -15.81 2.78
C ILE A 56 -12.37 -15.70 1.83
N LEU A 57 -12.40 -16.41 0.70
CA LEU A 57 -11.30 -16.38 -0.28
C LEU A 57 -11.14 -14.98 -0.88
N THR A 58 -12.23 -14.35 -1.30
CA THR A 58 -12.22 -12.97 -1.83
C THR A 58 -11.78 -11.97 -0.77
N PHE A 59 -12.24 -12.11 0.47
CA PHE A 59 -11.83 -11.27 1.59
C PHE A 59 -10.32 -11.38 1.85
N LEU A 60 -9.77 -12.59 1.90
CA LEU A 60 -8.32 -12.81 2.11
C LEU A 60 -7.49 -12.24 0.95
N LEU A 61 -7.95 -12.39 -0.29
CA LEU A 61 -7.28 -11.87 -1.47
C LEU A 61 -7.26 -10.34 -1.50
N LEU A 62 -8.39 -9.71 -1.16
CA LEU A 62 -8.50 -8.25 -1.04
C LEU A 62 -7.66 -7.71 0.12
N LEU A 63 -7.60 -8.43 1.23
CA LEU A 63 -6.80 -8.07 2.38
C LEU A 63 -5.30 -8.16 2.08
N ALA A 64 -4.85 -9.18 1.36
CA ALA A 64 -3.48 -9.30 0.89
C ALA A 64 -3.11 -8.17 -0.09
N LEU A 65 -3.99 -7.83 -1.02
CA LEU A 65 -3.82 -6.71 -1.95
C LEU A 65 -3.73 -5.38 -1.20
N LEU A 66 -4.61 -5.14 -0.23
CA LEU A 66 -4.59 -3.95 0.60
C LEU A 66 -3.28 -3.82 1.38
N PHE A 67 -2.81 -4.90 1.99
CA PHE A 67 -1.52 -4.93 2.68
C PHE A 67 -0.36 -4.58 1.75
N PHE A 68 -0.33 -5.16 0.54
CA PHE A 68 0.68 -4.87 -0.47
C PHE A 68 0.66 -3.39 -0.90
N LEU A 69 -0.53 -2.84 -1.15
CA LEU A 69 -0.69 -1.43 -1.55
C LEU A 69 -0.23 -0.48 -0.45
N ILE A 70 -0.63 -0.72 0.81
CA ILE A 70 -0.21 0.11 1.96
C ILE A 70 1.31 0.04 2.14
N HIS A 71 1.90 -1.15 2.02
CA HIS A 71 3.35 -1.32 2.14
C HIS A 71 4.11 -0.59 1.03
N SER A 72 3.70 -0.75 -0.23
CA SER A 72 4.29 -0.09 -1.39
C SER A 72 4.14 1.43 -1.33
N PHE A 73 2.97 1.92 -0.96
CA PHE A 73 2.70 3.33 -0.79
C PHE A 73 3.58 3.95 0.29
N ARG A 74 3.68 3.29 1.47
CA ARG A 74 4.55 3.73 2.57
C ARG A 74 6.00 3.89 2.11
N LEU A 75 6.53 2.88 1.38
CA LEU A 75 7.91 2.92 0.88
C LEU A 75 8.14 4.08 -0.09
N SER A 76 7.17 4.32 -0.98
CA SER A 76 7.21 5.42 -1.96
C SER A 76 7.17 6.79 -1.27
N MET A 77 6.33 6.95 -0.25
CA MET A 77 6.19 8.21 0.49
C MET A 77 7.45 8.54 1.29
N TYR A 78 8.05 7.56 1.97
CA TYR A 78 9.33 7.80 2.66
C TYR A 78 10.43 8.24 1.69
N LYS A 79 10.52 7.62 0.51
CA LYS A 79 11.47 8.07 -0.53
C LYS A 79 11.21 9.50 -0.98
N LYS A 80 9.95 9.91 -1.09
CA LYS A 80 9.59 11.28 -1.47
C LYS A 80 9.95 12.29 -0.39
N VAL A 81 9.71 11.97 0.88
CA VAL A 81 10.11 12.83 2.01
C VAL A 81 11.64 12.91 2.09
N ASP A 82 12.35 11.77 1.96
CA ASP A 82 13.82 11.76 1.94
C ASP A 82 14.38 12.65 0.81
N ALA A 83 13.83 12.56 -0.41
CA ALA A 83 14.25 13.40 -1.52
C ALA A 83 14.00 14.90 -1.25
N ASN A 84 12.82 15.25 -0.73
CA ASN A 84 12.50 16.63 -0.37
C ASN A 84 13.45 17.18 0.70
N MET A 85 13.81 16.39 1.71
CA MET A 85 14.75 16.83 2.75
C MET A 85 16.18 16.94 2.21
N ALA A 86 16.58 16.02 1.32
CA ALA A 86 17.87 16.11 0.63
C ALA A 86 17.96 17.38 -0.24
N ASP A 87 16.92 17.68 -1.02
CA ASP A 87 16.87 18.91 -1.83
C ASP A 87 16.94 20.17 -0.96
N LYS A 88 16.27 20.18 0.21
CA LYS A 88 16.32 21.32 1.13
C LYS A 88 17.71 21.56 1.71
N VAL A 89 18.41 20.50 2.13
CA VAL A 89 19.77 20.65 2.66
C VAL A 89 20.75 21.05 1.56
N GLU A 90 20.58 20.54 0.36
CA GLU A 90 21.36 20.92 -0.82
C GLU A 90 21.11 22.39 -1.20
N GLN A 91 19.86 22.84 -1.21
CA GLN A 91 19.53 24.24 -1.48
C GLN A 91 20.13 25.19 -0.42
N ALA A 92 20.09 24.80 0.86
CA ALA A 92 20.75 25.55 1.91
C ALA A 92 22.27 25.62 1.70
N SER A 93 22.89 24.53 1.26
CA SER A 93 24.31 24.48 0.90
C SER A 93 24.65 25.42 -0.26
N TYR A 94 23.86 25.39 -1.35
CA TYR A 94 24.09 26.30 -2.49
C TYR A 94 23.94 27.77 -2.12
N THR A 95 23.05 28.11 -1.18
CA THR A 95 22.91 29.50 -0.69
C THR A 95 24.19 29.97 0.00
N LEU A 96 24.84 29.09 0.75
CA LEU A 96 26.11 29.40 1.42
C LEU A 96 27.28 29.41 0.43
N ASP A 97 27.33 28.49 -0.50
CA ASP A 97 28.36 28.43 -1.54
C ASP A 97 28.34 29.67 -2.44
N ASP A 98 27.14 30.12 -2.88
CA ASP A 98 26.96 31.38 -3.63
C ASP A 98 27.47 32.60 -2.84
N LEU A 99 27.20 32.64 -1.55
CA LEU A 99 27.69 33.69 -0.67
C LEU A 99 29.23 33.68 -0.59
N MET A 100 29.81 32.50 -0.34
CA MET A 100 31.27 32.36 -0.25
C MET A 100 31.95 32.70 -1.57
N THR A 101 31.36 32.30 -2.68
CA THR A 101 31.84 32.68 -4.03
C THR A 101 31.83 34.19 -4.21
N LYS A 102 30.81 34.91 -3.76
CA LYS A 102 30.74 36.37 -3.81
C LYS A 102 31.81 37.03 -2.94
N LEU A 103 31.99 36.52 -1.72
CA LEU A 103 32.98 37.06 -0.79
C LEU A 103 34.40 36.83 -1.30
N ASN A 104 34.69 35.66 -1.85
CA ASN A 104 36.00 35.38 -2.50
C ASN A 104 36.23 36.30 -3.71
N ALA A 105 35.21 36.45 -4.58
CA ALA A 105 35.30 37.39 -5.70
C ALA A 105 35.52 38.84 -5.24
N THR A 106 35.03 39.25 -4.07
CA THR A 106 35.31 40.55 -3.47
C THR A 106 36.79 40.65 -3.08
N ALA A 107 37.36 39.62 -2.46
CA ALA A 107 38.78 39.59 -2.11
C ALA A 107 39.66 39.60 -3.36
N ASP A 108 39.34 38.79 -4.39
CA ASP A 108 40.07 38.75 -5.66
C ASP A 108 40.09 40.13 -6.34
N ASN A 109 38.94 40.81 -6.40
CA ASN A 109 38.84 42.16 -6.98
C ASN A 109 39.71 43.21 -6.23
N ILE A 110 39.80 43.06 -4.90
CA ILE A 110 40.67 43.93 -4.09
C ILE A 110 42.13 43.59 -4.36
N GLU A 111 42.49 42.30 -4.39
CA GLU A 111 43.85 41.84 -4.71
C GLU A 111 44.29 42.33 -6.10
N GLU A 112 43.42 42.17 -7.12
CA GLU A 112 43.68 42.66 -8.47
C GLU A 112 43.92 44.18 -8.49
N SER A 113 43.11 44.94 -7.74
CA SER A 113 43.24 46.39 -7.59
C SER A 113 44.61 46.77 -6.96
N ILE A 114 45.04 46.02 -5.95
CA ILE A 114 46.33 46.20 -5.26
C ILE A 114 47.49 45.86 -6.21
N SER A 115 47.43 44.70 -6.83
CA SER A 115 48.42 44.22 -7.78
C SER A 115 48.61 45.20 -8.93
N PHE A 116 47.51 45.67 -9.53
CA PHE A 116 47.55 46.67 -10.58
C PHE A 116 48.30 47.95 -10.15
N VAL A 117 48.01 48.45 -8.95
CA VAL A 117 48.66 49.67 -8.46
C VAL A 117 50.13 49.44 -8.13
N PHE A 118 50.50 48.24 -7.65
CA PHE A 118 51.89 47.90 -7.34
C PHE A 118 52.74 47.63 -8.60
N ASP A 119 52.16 47.03 -9.63
CA ASP A 119 52.85 46.75 -10.91
C ASP A 119 53.25 48.04 -11.65
N GLN A 120 52.43 49.09 -11.52
CA GLN A 120 52.73 50.37 -12.17
C GLN A 120 53.89 51.13 -11.55
N HIS A 121 54.41 50.71 -10.39
CA HIS A 121 55.40 51.47 -9.64
C HIS A 121 56.78 50.86 -9.56
N ASP A 122 56.98 49.64 -10.05
CA ASP A 122 58.25 48.97 -10.09
C ASP A 122 59.08 49.31 -11.36
N GLU A 123 58.47 50.03 -12.32
CA GLU A 123 59.15 50.50 -13.49
C GLU A 123 59.73 51.88 -13.26
N VAL A 124 61.06 51.86 -13.08
CA VAL A 124 62.00 52.99 -13.25
C VAL A 124 61.88 54.20 -12.35
N GLY A 125 62.72 54.27 -11.32
CA GLY A 125 63.19 55.51 -10.72
C GLY A 125 62.20 56.41 -10.00
N GLY A 126 61.07 55.82 -9.48
CA GLY A 126 60.17 56.53 -8.57
C GLY A 126 59.17 57.50 -9.21
N VAL A 127 59.05 57.51 -10.53
CA VAL A 127 58.01 58.29 -11.22
C VAL A 127 56.85 57.39 -11.57
N PRO A 128 55.58 57.71 -11.11
CA PRO A 128 54.42 56.92 -11.49
C PRO A 128 54.26 56.93 -13.02
N GLY A 129 54.42 55.78 -13.66
CA GLY A 129 53.91 55.59 -15.01
C GLY A 129 52.44 55.87 -15.11
N ASN A 130 51.97 56.76 -15.94
CA ASN A 130 50.54 56.85 -16.24
C ASN A 130 50.19 55.73 -17.22
N PRO A 131 49.45 54.72 -16.87
CA PRO A 131 49.13 53.63 -17.77
C PRO A 131 48.17 54.05 -18.90
N TRP A 132 47.58 55.24 -18.74
CA TRP A 132 46.61 55.76 -19.66
C TRP A 132 47.32 56.74 -20.64
N THR A 133 47.12 56.48 -21.92
CA THR A 133 47.48 57.49 -22.95
C THR A 133 46.33 58.51 -22.98
N ILE A 134 46.60 59.74 -22.61
CA ILE A 134 45.66 60.84 -22.73
C ILE A 134 45.78 61.40 -24.14
N ASN A 135 44.67 61.30 -24.86
CA ASN A 135 44.60 61.88 -26.18
C ASN A 135 43.89 63.24 -26.10
N ASP A 136 44.27 64.18 -27.01
CA ASP A 136 43.54 65.42 -27.22
C ASP A 136 42.19 65.13 -27.95
N GLU A 137 41.42 66.17 -28.24
CA GLU A 137 40.13 66.10 -28.97
C GLU A 137 40.30 65.52 -30.38
N ASP A 138 41.49 65.58 -30.95
CA ASP A 138 41.83 65.05 -32.28
C ASP A 138 42.42 63.63 -32.23
N GLY A 139 42.47 62.99 -30.98
CA GLY A 139 42.95 61.63 -30.77
C GLY A 139 44.49 61.52 -30.71
N ASN A 140 45.26 62.64 -30.64
CA ASN A 140 46.70 62.59 -30.55
C ASN A 140 47.13 62.43 -29.08
N PRO A 141 48.18 61.57 -28.82
CA PRO A 141 48.65 61.33 -27.47
C PRO A 141 49.33 62.59 -26.89
N GLN A 142 48.88 62.98 -25.72
CA GLN A 142 49.50 64.10 -24.96
C GLN A 142 50.55 63.60 -23.99
N SER A 143 51.65 64.27 -23.97
CA SER A 143 52.73 64.05 -23.00
C SER A 143 52.37 64.78 -21.69
N ILE A 144 52.20 64.06 -20.62
CA ILE A 144 52.01 64.62 -19.27
C ILE A 144 53.40 64.58 -18.60
N THR A 145 53.88 65.75 -18.16
CA THR A 145 55.14 65.82 -17.37
C THR A 145 54.82 65.33 -15.96
N PRO A 146 55.48 64.27 -15.48
CA PRO A 146 55.23 63.78 -14.10
C PRO A 146 55.72 64.82 -13.08
N MET A 147 54.97 64.94 -11.97
CA MET A 147 55.43 65.69 -10.82
C MET A 147 56.50 64.91 -10.07
N GLU A 148 57.75 65.26 -10.28
CA GLU A 148 58.87 64.65 -9.57
C GLU A 148 58.99 65.15 -8.13
N ASN A 149 59.30 64.26 -7.17
CA ASN A 149 59.65 64.51 -5.78
C ASN A 149 58.55 65.11 -4.91
N VAL A 150 57.26 64.89 -5.20
CA VAL A 150 56.20 65.30 -4.32
C VAL A 150 55.87 64.15 -3.35
N SER A 151 55.91 64.44 -2.05
CA SER A 151 55.53 63.51 -0.98
C SER A 151 54.23 63.95 -0.34
N PHE A 152 53.34 63.01 -0.09
CA PHE A 152 52.07 63.25 0.57
C PHE A 152 52.04 62.56 1.93
N ARG A 153 51.35 63.16 2.88
CA ARG A 153 51.17 62.53 4.21
C ARG A 153 50.19 61.36 4.05
N SER A 154 50.62 60.17 4.52
CA SER A 154 49.75 59.00 4.55
C SER A 154 48.49 59.27 5.39
N ARG A 155 47.40 58.65 5.00
CA ARG A 155 46.12 58.65 5.74
C ARG A 155 46.06 57.54 6.83
N VAL A 156 46.93 56.51 6.68
CA VAL A 156 46.97 55.34 7.54
C VAL A 156 48.07 55.43 8.58
N VAL A 157 49.25 55.88 8.18
CA VAL A 157 50.44 55.96 9.06
C VAL A 157 50.97 57.37 9.16
N ASN A 158 51.71 57.67 10.24
CA ASN A 158 52.35 58.98 10.38
C ASN A 158 53.68 59.05 9.58
N ALA A 159 53.59 58.92 8.26
CA ALA A 159 54.71 58.95 7.34
C ALA A 159 54.39 59.75 6.09
N TYR A 160 55.44 60.17 5.34
CA TYR A 160 55.30 60.75 4.02
C TYR A 160 55.57 59.71 2.97
N LEU A 161 54.63 59.57 2.01
CA LEU A 161 54.69 58.66 0.89
C LEU A 161 54.99 59.37 -0.41
N PRO A 162 55.81 58.82 -1.32
CA PRO A 162 55.91 59.34 -2.69
C PRO A 162 54.50 59.28 -3.34
N ALA A 163 54.26 60.15 -4.32
CA ALA A 163 52.99 60.31 -5.00
C ALA A 163 52.36 58.98 -5.44
N SER A 164 53.22 58.08 -5.94
CA SER A 164 52.84 56.73 -6.31
C SER A 164 52.20 55.93 -5.20
N ARG A 165 52.90 55.81 -4.09
CA ARG A 165 52.43 55.02 -2.94
C ARG A 165 51.23 55.67 -2.24
N TYR A 166 51.16 57.04 -2.25
CA TYR A 166 49.97 57.74 -1.81
C TYR A 166 48.74 57.42 -2.72
N ASN A 167 48.91 57.37 -4.03
CA ASN A 167 47.86 56.97 -4.95
C ASN A 167 47.44 55.53 -4.72
N ALA A 168 48.39 54.63 -4.48
CA ALA A 168 48.11 53.25 -4.09
C ALA A 168 47.27 53.18 -2.82
N GLU A 169 47.65 53.95 -1.79
CA GLU A 169 46.86 54.07 -0.55
C GLU A 169 45.43 54.55 -0.82
N VAL A 170 45.24 55.55 -1.68
CA VAL A 170 43.92 56.08 -2.05
C VAL A 170 43.09 55.03 -2.76
N VAL A 171 43.66 54.27 -3.70
CA VAL A 171 42.96 53.17 -4.39
C VAL A 171 42.53 52.07 -3.43
N ILE A 172 43.46 51.62 -2.59
CA ILE A 172 43.21 50.62 -1.54
C ILE A 172 42.08 51.05 -0.62
N LEU A 173 42.15 52.24 -0.02
CA LEU A 173 41.15 52.72 0.92
C LEU A 173 39.78 52.91 0.25
N ASN A 174 39.74 53.35 -1.00
CA ASN A 174 38.48 53.47 -1.73
C ASN A 174 37.90 52.09 -2.08
N ALA A 175 38.72 51.10 -2.43
CA ALA A 175 38.28 49.74 -2.67
C ALA A 175 37.71 49.12 -1.41
N LEU A 176 38.40 49.22 -0.27
CA LEU A 176 37.91 48.76 1.01
C LEU A 176 36.58 49.43 1.36
N TYR A 177 36.51 50.77 1.28
CA TYR A 177 35.29 51.52 1.54
C TYR A 177 34.10 51.12 0.65
N ALA A 178 34.32 50.99 -0.63
CA ALA A 178 33.29 50.67 -1.60
C ALA A 178 32.70 49.28 -1.36
N ASN A 179 33.57 48.29 -1.12
CA ASN A 179 33.17 46.93 -0.86
C ASN A 179 32.43 46.80 0.48
N LEU A 180 32.96 47.41 1.56
CA LEU A 180 32.29 47.39 2.85
C LEU A 180 30.92 48.06 2.82
N LYS A 181 30.76 49.13 2.03
CA LYS A 181 29.48 49.84 1.87
C LYS A 181 28.45 49.04 1.09
N THR A 182 28.88 48.24 0.12
CA THR A 182 28.00 47.45 -0.74
C THR A 182 27.65 46.08 -0.17
N GLU A 183 28.49 45.58 0.74
CA GLU A 183 28.34 44.24 1.35
C GLU A 183 27.96 44.37 2.84
N PRO A 184 26.63 44.44 3.19
CA PRO A 184 26.18 44.64 4.56
C PRO A 184 26.49 43.45 5.47
N ASN A 185 26.85 42.32 4.89
CA ASN A 185 27.25 41.11 5.59
C ASN A 185 28.68 41.15 6.15
N LEU A 186 29.49 42.06 5.71
CA LEU A 186 30.81 42.30 6.28
C LEU A 186 30.70 43.11 7.57
N ALA A 187 31.44 42.70 8.59
CA ALA A 187 31.66 43.48 9.81
C ALA A 187 32.82 44.43 9.57
N ASP A 188 33.95 43.88 9.15
CA ASP A 188 35.16 44.62 8.89
C ASP A 188 35.78 44.17 7.57
N ILE A 189 36.60 45.05 7.00
CA ILE A 189 37.42 44.78 5.82
C ILE A 189 38.76 45.45 5.96
N GLY A 190 39.83 44.74 5.67
CA GLY A 190 41.16 45.29 5.80
C GLY A 190 42.23 44.62 4.99
N ILE A 191 43.43 45.15 5.10
CA ILE A 191 44.62 44.56 4.50
C ILE A 191 45.69 44.49 5.55
N LEU A 192 46.31 43.34 5.67
CA LEU A 192 47.36 43.04 6.65
C LEU A 192 48.67 42.84 5.87
N PHE A 193 49.47 43.89 5.74
CA PHE A 193 50.73 43.76 5.00
C PHE A 193 51.90 43.24 5.87
N GLU A 194 52.81 42.53 5.23
CA GLU A 194 54.14 42.23 5.79
C GLU A 194 54.93 43.51 6.04
N PRO A 195 55.87 43.55 7.02
CA PRO A 195 56.74 44.68 7.22
C PRO A 195 57.47 45.09 5.96
N ASN A 196 57.45 46.38 5.62
CA ASN A 196 58.04 46.96 4.39
C ASN A 196 57.39 46.54 3.06
N ALA A 197 56.34 45.72 3.08
CA ALA A 197 55.69 45.26 1.82
C ALA A 197 54.87 46.38 1.16
N PHE A 198 54.18 47.23 1.91
CA PHE A 198 53.51 48.39 1.34
C PHE A 198 54.51 49.45 0.82
N TYR A 199 55.46 49.84 1.68
CA TYR A 199 56.54 50.76 1.31
C TYR A 199 57.74 50.59 2.25
N GLN A 200 58.95 50.65 1.71
CA GLN A 200 60.17 50.45 2.46
C GLN A 200 60.28 51.49 3.63
N GLY A 201 60.56 51.04 4.82
CA GLY A 201 60.60 51.85 6.03
C GLY A 201 59.27 51.96 6.75
N ILE A 202 58.21 51.32 6.26
CA ILE A 202 56.92 51.22 6.96
C ILE A 202 56.73 49.77 7.41
N GLU A 203 56.88 49.51 8.71
CA GLU A 203 56.76 48.17 9.29
C GLU A 203 55.31 47.82 9.63
N ASN A 204 54.48 48.81 9.90
CA ASN A 204 53.10 48.62 10.37
C ASN A 204 52.14 49.31 9.38
N TYR A 205 51.65 48.57 8.39
CA TYR A 205 50.62 49.05 7.47
C TYR A 205 49.52 48.01 7.33
N ALA A 206 48.48 48.17 8.14
CA ALA A 206 47.34 47.28 8.14
C ALA A 206 46.04 48.07 8.37
N PRO A 207 45.55 48.79 7.35
CA PRO A 207 44.28 49.51 7.44
C PRO A 207 43.10 48.57 7.50
N ILE A 208 42.29 48.72 8.53
CA ILE A 208 41.01 48.03 8.70
C ILE A 208 39.91 49.08 8.80
N LEU A 209 38.83 48.86 8.07
CA LEU A 209 37.59 49.63 8.09
C LEU A 209 36.52 48.79 8.74
N SER A 210 35.84 49.33 9.74
CA SER A 210 34.69 48.72 10.36
C SER A 210 33.39 49.26 9.75
N GLN A 211 32.35 48.42 9.70
CA GLN A 211 31.00 48.82 9.30
C GLN A 211 30.46 49.94 10.18
N GLU A 212 30.81 49.96 11.47
CA GLU A 212 30.38 50.99 12.42
C GLU A 212 31.01 52.37 12.18
N ASP A 213 32.25 52.36 11.64
CA ASP A 213 33.03 53.56 11.37
C ASP A 213 32.90 54.06 9.94
N LEU A 214 32.13 53.34 9.08
CA LEU A 214 31.95 53.63 7.66
C LEU A 214 31.49 55.07 7.42
N ASP A 215 30.51 55.55 8.16
CA ASP A 215 29.95 56.90 8.04
C ASP A 215 30.96 57.96 8.50
N LYS A 216 31.80 57.65 9.50
CA LYS A 216 32.85 58.50 10.00
C LYS A 216 34.08 58.50 9.11
N ARG A 217 34.17 57.54 8.16
CA ARG A 217 35.38 57.26 7.36
C ARG A 217 36.63 57.09 8.23
N ALA A 218 36.44 56.46 9.40
CA ALA A 218 37.56 56.16 10.28
C ALA A 218 38.26 54.86 9.83
N ILE A 219 39.56 54.85 10.01
CA ILE A 219 40.43 53.73 9.66
C ILE A 219 41.28 53.40 10.86
N THR A 220 41.30 52.15 11.23
CA THR A 220 42.19 51.64 12.28
C THR A 220 43.39 50.99 11.65
N ASN A 221 44.61 51.40 11.99
CA ASN A 221 45.84 50.76 11.53
C ASN A 221 46.36 49.83 12.64
N HIS A 222 46.43 48.53 12.35
CA HIS A 222 46.92 47.53 13.28
C HIS A 222 48.43 47.35 13.18
N PRO A 223 49.17 47.29 14.31
CA PRO A 223 50.59 46.95 14.25
C PRO A 223 50.78 45.48 13.85
N TYR A 224 51.90 45.22 13.16
CA TYR A 224 52.24 43.86 12.69
C TYR A 224 52.24 42.82 13.81
N SER A 225 52.65 43.20 14.99
CA SER A 225 52.62 42.36 16.22
C SER A 225 51.25 41.80 16.55
N ASN A 226 50.16 42.39 16.09
CA ASN A 226 48.80 41.95 16.38
C ASN A 226 48.35 40.74 15.57
N TYR A 227 48.91 40.57 14.36
CA TYR A 227 48.49 39.52 13.44
C TYR A 227 49.60 38.57 12.96
N GLN A 228 50.88 38.91 13.13
CA GLN A 228 51.99 38.08 12.68
C GLN A 228 51.96 36.63 13.20
N ASP A 229 51.42 36.44 14.43
CA ASP A 229 51.41 35.18 15.13
C ASP A 229 50.04 34.46 15.07
N GLU A 230 49.07 35.09 14.43
CA GLU A 230 47.79 34.45 14.22
C GLU A 230 47.88 33.22 13.33
N ILE A 231 47.21 32.13 13.74
CA ILE A 231 47.30 30.84 13.08
C ILE A 231 46.84 30.95 11.63
N TYR A 232 45.79 31.71 11.38
CA TYR A 232 45.17 31.84 10.06
C TYR A 232 46.01 32.71 9.10
N TYR A 233 46.58 33.79 9.62
CA TYR A 233 47.52 34.62 8.86
C TYR A 233 48.78 33.82 8.43
N LYS A 234 49.31 33.00 9.35
CA LYS A 234 50.41 32.08 9.03
C LYS A 234 50.04 31.04 8.00
N ALA A 235 48.83 30.46 8.12
CA ALA A 235 48.35 29.46 7.19
C ALA A 235 48.24 30.00 5.76
N VAL A 236 47.71 31.22 5.58
CA VAL A 236 47.61 31.89 4.27
C VAL A 236 49.00 32.21 3.71
N LYS A 237 49.89 32.71 4.56
CA LYS A 237 51.28 33.02 4.20
C LYS A 237 52.03 31.78 3.72
N GLU A 238 51.88 30.65 4.42
CA GLU A 238 52.56 29.39 4.09
C GLU A 238 51.98 28.71 2.85
N LYS A 239 50.66 28.73 2.69
CA LYS A 239 49.97 28.05 1.59
C LYS A 239 49.82 28.89 0.33
N GLY A 240 49.80 30.22 0.44
CA GLY A 240 49.54 31.11 -0.70
C GLY A 240 48.14 30.94 -1.31
N SER A 241 47.17 30.49 -0.51
CA SER A 241 45.77 30.30 -0.90
C SER A 241 44.86 30.87 0.18
N THR A 242 43.63 31.21 -0.18
CA THR A 242 42.60 31.72 0.72
C THR A 242 42.36 30.73 1.86
N PHE A 243 42.09 31.27 3.04
CA PHE A 243 41.74 30.50 4.24
C PHE A 243 40.55 31.12 4.93
N ILE A 244 39.59 30.26 5.34
CA ILE A 244 38.39 30.66 6.06
C ILE A 244 38.52 30.18 7.51
N THR A 245 38.34 31.10 8.47
CA THR A 245 38.43 30.75 9.89
C THR A 245 37.15 30.10 10.38
N PRO A 246 37.19 29.31 11.47
CA PRO A 246 36.02 29.06 12.28
C PRO A 246 35.38 30.36 12.75
N VAL A 247 34.12 30.28 13.21
CA VAL A 247 33.46 31.45 13.78
C VAL A 247 34.05 31.79 15.16
N TYR A 248 34.37 33.03 15.37
CA TYR A 248 34.90 33.59 16.63
C TYR A 248 34.08 34.79 17.07
N GLY A 249 34.18 35.15 18.33
CA GLY A 249 33.61 36.41 18.86
C GLY A 249 34.59 37.58 18.68
N ASP A 250 34.06 38.77 18.39
CA ASP A 250 34.88 39.98 18.41
C ASP A 250 35.55 40.16 19.78
N ILE A 251 36.82 40.58 19.78
CA ILE A 251 37.58 40.75 21.02
C ILE A 251 36.96 41.86 21.90
N THR A 252 36.36 42.86 21.25
CA THR A 252 35.76 44.03 21.96
C THR A 252 34.29 43.82 22.28
N LYS A 253 33.62 42.97 21.48
CA LYS A 253 32.19 42.65 21.55
C LYS A 253 31.99 41.15 21.38
N PRO A 254 32.25 40.35 22.40
CA PRO A 254 32.19 38.88 22.30
C PRO A 254 30.83 38.33 21.85
N GLU A 255 29.76 39.13 21.96
CA GLU A 255 28.42 38.83 21.47
C GLU A 255 28.29 38.94 19.93
N GLU A 256 29.14 39.76 19.31
CA GLU A 256 29.21 39.85 17.85
C GLU A 256 30.12 38.75 17.32
N ARG A 257 29.50 37.75 16.73
CA ARG A 257 30.21 36.59 16.17
C ARG A 257 30.44 36.77 14.69
N MET A 258 31.63 36.39 14.26
CA MET A 258 32.07 36.52 12.87
C MET A 258 33.03 35.40 12.49
N PHE A 259 33.25 35.22 11.21
CA PHE A 259 34.34 34.41 10.67
C PHE A 259 35.14 35.28 9.69
N ALA A 260 36.41 34.98 9.53
CA ALA A 260 37.26 35.74 8.64
C ALA A 260 37.62 34.95 7.40
N ILE A 261 37.72 35.68 6.29
CA ILE A 261 38.33 35.20 5.07
C ILE A 261 39.67 35.91 4.94
N TYR A 262 40.75 35.15 4.98
CA TYR A 262 42.12 35.62 4.71
C TYR A 262 42.45 35.26 3.30
N HIS A 263 42.59 36.27 2.41
CA HIS A 263 42.95 36.07 1.02
C HIS A 263 44.38 36.59 0.78
N PRO A 264 45.32 35.81 0.19
CA PRO A 264 46.71 36.19 0.03
C PRO A 264 46.87 37.30 -1.01
N ILE A 265 47.75 38.24 -0.73
CA ILE A 265 48.24 39.21 -1.71
C ILE A 265 49.63 38.72 -2.15
N MET A 266 49.71 38.28 -3.40
CA MET A 266 50.92 37.71 -3.95
C MET A 266 51.50 38.58 -5.05
N LYS A 267 52.83 38.76 -5.06
CA LYS A 267 53.55 39.39 -6.16
C LYS A 267 54.84 38.62 -6.45
N ASP A 268 55.08 38.25 -7.70
CA ASP A 268 56.26 37.49 -8.12
C ASP A 268 56.52 36.25 -7.25
N ASN A 269 55.44 35.56 -6.85
CA ASN A 269 55.49 34.41 -5.95
C ASN A 269 55.94 34.74 -4.51
N GLN A 270 55.97 36.02 -4.14
CA GLN A 270 56.24 36.49 -2.78
C GLN A 270 54.96 36.95 -2.09
N PHE A 271 54.76 36.50 -0.88
CA PHE A 271 53.64 36.94 -0.04
C PHE A 271 53.89 38.37 0.45
N LEU A 272 52.99 39.29 0.09
CA LEU A 272 53.06 40.70 0.51
C LEU A 272 52.17 40.97 1.75
N GLY A 273 51.13 40.17 1.94
CA GLY A 273 50.17 40.35 2.99
C GLY A 273 48.86 39.59 2.73
N SER A 274 47.85 39.90 3.49
CA SER A 274 46.53 39.27 3.31
C SER A 274 45.42 40.32 3.31
N ILE A 275 44.42 40.15 2.46
CA ILE A 275 43.14 40.81 2.59
C ILE A 275 42.37 40.09 3.69
N LEU A 276 41.73 40.83 4.59
CA LEU A 276 40.88 40.36 5.66
C LEU A 276 39.46 40.80 5.38
N LEU A 277 38.54 39.83 5.34
CA LEU A 277 37.11 40.06 5.29
C LEU A 277 36.49 39.42 6.56
N ASP A 278 36.04 40.20 7.50
CA ASP A 278 35.33 39.72 8.66
C ASP A 278 33.82 39.70 8.35
N VAL A 279 33.26 38.50 8.30
CA VAL A 279 31.88 38.24 7.88
C VAL A 279 31.02 37.90 9.12
N LYS A 280 29.86 38.54 9.24
CA LYS A 280 28.94 38.32 10.36
C LYS A 280 28.39 36.88 10.31
N GLU A 281 28.40 36.20 11.46
CA GLU A 281 27.85 34.84 11.59
C GLU A 281 26.38 34.75 11.15
N GLU A 282 25.61 35.83 11.32
CA GLU A 282 24.20 35.89 10.93
C GLU A 282 23.95 35.47 9.46
N VAL A 283 24.94 35.67 8.61
CA VAL A 283 24.90 35.28 7.21
C VAL A 283 24.83 33.76 7.04
N LEU A 284 25.56 33.02 7.85
CA LEU A 284 25.50 31.55 7.89
C LEU A 284 24.13 31.05 8.33
N LEU A 285 23.43 31.86 9.13
CA LEU A 285 22.12 31.55 9.66
C LEU A 285 20.97 31.86 8.68
N THR A 286 21.24 32.55 7.57
CA THR A 286 20.22 32.78 6.51
C THR A 286 19.79 31.49 5.84
N ALA A 287 20.67 30.50 5.77
CA ALA A 287 20.37 29.15 5.28
C ALA A 287 19.45 28.35 6.24
N SER A 288 19.30 28.82 7.49
CA SER A 288 18.43 28.17 8.50
C SER A 288 16.98 28.46 8.22
N GLN A 289 16.35 27.68 7.35
CA GLN A 289 14.93 27.76 7.04
C GLN A 289 14.11 27.01 8.10
N SER A 290 13.05 27.64 8.61
CA SER A 290 11.97 26.97 9.32
C SER A 290 10.92 26.55 8.29
N ASP A 291 10.35 25.38 8.45
CA ASP A 291 9.33 24.86 7.57
C ASP A 291 8.02 24.68 8.37
N GLU A 292 6.92 25.28 7.90
CA GLU A 292 5.62 25.15 8.56
C GLU A 292 5.08 23.72 8.53
N GLU A 293 5.41 22.97 7.47
CA GLU A 293 5.01 21.57 7.32
C GLU A 293 5.80 20.65 8.26
N PHE A 294 7.06 21.04 8.57
CA PHE A 294 7.96 20.27 9.42
C PHE A 294 8.51 21.11 10.58
N PRO A 295 7.71 21.44 11.60
CA PRO A 295 8.09 22.37 12.66
C PRO A 295 9.33 22.00 13.48
N SER A 296 9.68 20.71 13.52
CA SER A 296 10.90 20.24 14.22
C SER A 296 12.14 20.26 13.33
N MET A 297 12.00 20.66 12.06
CA MET A 297 13.10 20.79 11.12
C MET A 297 13.94 22.01 11.46
N PHE A 298 15.23 21.86 11.44
CA PHE A 298 16.18 22.95 11.49
C PHE A 298 17.39 22.64 10.61
N VAL A 299 18.01 23.70 10.11
CA VAL A 299 19.25 23.63 9.36
C VAL A 299 20.34 24.30 10.16
N ASN A 300 21.48 23.65 10.30
CA ASN A 300 22.70 24.15 10.92
C ASN A 300 23.86 24.00 9.96
N LEU A 301 24.89 24.79 10.17
CA LEU A 301 26.17 24.64 9.50
C LEU A 301 27.19 24.03 10.46
N ILE A 302 28.08 23.20 9.97
CA ILE A 302 29.24 22.68 10.68
C ILE A 302 30.48 23.15 9.94
N ASP A 303 31.35 23.89 10.63
CA ASP A 303 32.56 24.42 10.03
C ASP A 303 33.69 23.38 9.90
N GLY A 304 34.84 23.80 9.37
CA GLY A 304 35.97 22.92 9.15
C GLY A 304 36.63 22.37 10.42
N GLU A 305 36.34 22.94 11.59
CA GLU A 305 36.78 22.44 12.90
C GLU A 305 35.71 21.57 13.59
N GLY A 306 34.53 21.43 12.96
CA GLY A 306 33.43 20.63 13.47
C GLY A 306 32.52 21.38 14.45
N LEU A 307 32.64 22.71 14.55
CA LEU A 307 31.76 23.55 15.36
C LEU A 307 30.45 23.82 14.62
N ILE A 308 29.36 23.75 15.36
CA ILE A 308 28.00 23.92 14.83
C ILE A 308 27.56 25.38 14.95
N HIS A 309 27.17 25.97 13.84
CA HIS A 309 26.58 27.31 13.77
C HIS A 309 25.07 27.21 13.66
N SER A 310 24.35 27.77 14.61
CA SER A 310 22.90 27.62 14.76
C SER A 310 22.28 28.87 15.37
N LYS A 311 21.03 29.17 14.98
CA LYS A 311 20.20 30.19 15.68
C LYS A 311 19.90 29.82 17.14
N SER A 312 20.03 28.56 17.49
CA SER A 312 19.81 28.09 18.87
C SER A 312 21.09 28.19 19.67
N GLU A 313 21.14 29.09 20.67
CA GLU A 313 22.25 29.23 21.60
C GLU A 313 22.63 27.91 22.29
N ALA A 314 21.66 27.02 22.52
CA ALA A 314 21.89 25.72 23.14
C ALA A 314 22.80 24.80 22.30
N VAL A 315 22.89 25.03 20.96
CA VAL A 315 23.60 24.20 20.00
C VAL A 315 24.79 24.95 19.39
N ASN A 316 24.70 26.28 19.32
CA ASN A 316 25.70 27.12 18.70
C ASN A 316 27.07 27.02 19.38
N GLY A 317 28.13 26.87 18.60
CA GLY A 317 29.51 26.75 19.09
C GLY A 317 29.85 25.40 19.73
N LYS A 318 28.97 24.39 19.63
CA LYS A 318 29.22 23.03 20.14
C LYS A 318 29.60 22.10 18.99
N THR A 319 30.27 21.02 19.34
CA THR A 319 30.59 19.94 18.41
C THR A 319 29.50 18.87 18.38
N LEU A 320 29.52 18.02 17.36
CA LEU A 320 28.63 16.86 17.29
C LEU A 320 28.83 15.91 18.49
N GLN A 321 30.05 15.78 18.99
CA GLN A 321 30.42 14.94 20.12
C GLN A 321 29.79 15.44 21.44
N GLU A 322 29.62 16.76 21.58
CA GLU A 322 28.97 17.37 22.75
C GLU A 322 27.45 17.30 22.70
N LEU A 323 26.87 17.18 21.51
CA LEU A 323 25.41 17.21 21.31
C LEU A 323 24.78 15.84 21.09
N LEU A 324 25.57 14.83 20.77
CA LEU A 324 25.06 13.52 20.38
C LEU A 324 25.77 12.42 21.18
N PRO A 325 25.09 11.30 21.41
CA PRO A 325 25.74 10.12 21.97
C PRO A 325 26.92 9.67 21.11
N GLU A 326 27.99 9.19 21.74
CA GLU A 326 29.25 8.77 21.11
C GLU A 326 29.06 7.90 19.86
N LYS A 327 28.14 6.92 19.92
CA LYS A 327 27.82 6.07 18.77
C LYS A 327 27.28 6.85 17.57
N ALA A 328 26.48 7.87 17.81
CA ALA A 328 25.88 8.68 16.75
C ALA A 328 26.90 9.64 16.15
N SER A 329 27.67 10.35 16.99
CA SER A 329 28.70 11.29 16.54
C SER A 329 29.80 10.59 15.75
N THR A 330 30.29 9.42 16.23
CA THR A 330 31.29 8.62 15.49
C THR A 330 30.79 8.19 14.13
N ALA A 331 29.55 7.65 14.03
CA ALA A 331 28.98 7.21 12.76
C ALA A 331 28.77 8.37 11.76
N ILE A 332 28.52 9.58 12.23
CA ILE A 332 28.43 10.78 11.40
C ILE A 332 29.82 11.18 10.92
N THR A 333 30.79 11.27 11.82
CA THR A 333 32.17 11.68 11.47
C THR A 333 32.80 10.72 10.46
N GLU A 334 32.63 9.39 10.63
CA GLU A 334 33.09 8.40 9.64
C GLU A 334 32.47 8.63 8.26
N LYS A 335 31.20 9.03 8.18
CA LYS A 335 30.54 9.32 6.91
C LYS A 335 31.03 10.66 6.29
N MET A 336 31.33 11.64 7.12
CA MET A 336 31.89 12.91 6.67
C MET A 336 33.26 12.77 5.98
N GLU A 337 34.03 11.74 6.33
CA GLU A 337 35.33 11.44 5.66
C GLU A 337 35.18 11.18 4.17
N SER A 338 34.02 10.67 3.70
CA SER A 338 33.78 10.43 2.27
C SER A 338 33.59 11.70 1.45
N LYS A 339 33.31 12.83 2.11
CA LYS A 339 32.95 14.11 1.48
C LYS A 339 31.78 14.03 0.48
N GLU A 340 30.90 13.04 0.67
CA GLU A 340 29.67 12.86 -0.10
C GLU A 340 28.45 13.16 0.75
N ALA A 341 27.38 13.67 0.14
CA ALA A 341 26.11 13.90 0.83
C ALA A 341 25.53 12.58 1.35
N PHE A 342 25.04 12.58 2.57
CA PHE A 342 24.42 11.38 3.19
C PHE A 342 23.28 11.72 4.11
N ALA A 343 22.45 10.70 4.38
CA ALA A 343 21.42 10.76 5.39
C ALA A 343 21.59 9.63 6.41
N ILE A 344 21.26 9.91 7.68
CA ILE A 344 21.43 8.97 8.79
C ILE A 344 20.28 9.11 9.80
N ASN A 345 19.88 7.99 10.39
CA ASN A 345 18.98 8.00 11.54
C ASN A 345 19.79 8.00 12.83
N ILE A 346 19.50 8.90 13.72
CA ILE A 346 20.15 9.02 15.02
C ILE A 346 19.13 9.03 16.15
N VAL A 347 19.61 8.82 17.36
CA VAL A 347 18.87 9.10 18.59
C VAL A 347 19.70 10.14 19.36
N ASN A 348 19.08 11.28 19.70
CA ASN A 348 19.76 12.33 20.46
C ASN A 348 19.89 11.96 21.95
N GLU A 349 20.56 12.80 22.74
CA GLU A 349 20.75 12.58 24.18
C GLU A 349 19.45 12.48 24.99
N HIS A 350 18.36 13.08 24.48
CA HIS A 350 17.04 13.01 25.09
C HIS A 350 16.23 11.76 24.67
N GLY A 351 16.85 10.80 23.96
CA GLY A 351 16.19 9.58 23.48
C GLY A 351 15.25 9.80 22.29
N GLN A 352 15.26 10.97 21.65
CA GLN A 352 14.41 11.26 20.51
C GLN A 352 15.08 10.78 19.22
N ALA A 353 14.34 10.00 18.43
CA ALA A 353 14.79 9.59 17.12
C ALA A 353 14.66 10.76 16.13
N ARG A 354 15.73 11.01 15.38
CA ARG A 354 15.80 12.04 14.36
C ARG A 354 16.36 11.47 13.06
N ARG A 355 15.93 12.03 11.94
CA ARG A 355 16.52 11.81 10.62
C ARG A 355 17.36 13.02 10.29
N GLU A 356 18.61 12.81 9.92
CA GLU A 356 19.55 13.87 9.60
C GLU A 356 20.12 13.70 8.21
N TYR A 357 20.32 14.83 7.54
CA TYR A 357 20.87 14.95 6.20
C TYR A 357 22.06 15.88 6.24
N TYR A 358 23.13 15.49 5.59
CA TYR A 358 24.39 16.21 5.54
C TYR A 358 24.78 16.44 4.09
N TYR A 359 25.11 17.68 3.76
CA TYR A 359 25.60 18.06 2.44
C TYR A 359 26.93 18.78 2.58
N PRO A 360 28.00 18.35 1.87
CA PRO A 360 29.32 18.98 1.99
C PRO A 360 29.36 20.29 1.22
N ILE A 361 30.09 21.26 1.74
CA ILE A 361 30.44 22.51 1.08
C ILE A 361 31.96 22.53 1.01
N ASP A 362 32.52 22.64 -0.18
CA ASP A 362 33.96 22.75 -0.37
C ASP A 362 34.38 24.20 -0.11
N MET A 363 35.05 24.41 1.01
CA MET A 363 35.65 25.67 1.38
C MET A 363 37.17 25.56 1.12
N GLU A 364 37.76 26.57 0.58
CA GLU A 364 39.19 26.56 0.32
C GLU A 364 39.98 26.16 1.57
N GLY A 365 40.56 24.96 1.52
CA GLY A 365 41.36 24.38 2.59
C GLY A 365 40.60 23.52 3.64
N SER A 366 39.27 23.53 3.66
CA SER A 366 38.45 22.72 4.59
C SER A 366 37.11 22.32 3.97
N THR A 367 36.47 21.30 4.51
CA THR A 367 35.11 20.92 4.12
C THR A 367 34.14 21.31 5.22
N TRP A 368 33.19 22.15 4.89
CA TRP A 368 32.08 22.50 5.77
C TRP A 368 30.88 21.64 5.45
N TRP A 369 29.90 21.59 6.34
CA TRP A 369 28.73 20.74 6.18
C TRP A 369 27.44 21.48 6.52
N THR A 370 26.50 21.46 5.62
CA THR A 370 25.12 21.81 5.93
C THR A 370 24.44 20.60 6.54
N ARG A 371 23.88 20.75 7.74
CA ARG A 371 23.16 19.70 8.47
C ARG A 371 21.71 20.07 8.58
N LEU A 372 20.80 19.27 8.03
CA LEU A 372 19.37 19.34 8.26
C LEU A 372 18.96 18.22 9.22
N SER A 373 18.27 18.58 10.29
CA SER A 373 17.77 17.61 11.27
C SER A 373 16.26 17.75 11.43
N ILE A 374 15.55 16.62 11.40
CA ILE A 374 14.09 16.54 11.55
C ILE A 374 13.73 15.43 12.53
N SER A 375 12.75 15.65 13.42
CA SER A 375 12.27 14.59 14.31
C SER A 375 11.63 13.45 13.53
N HIS A 376 11.80 12.22 14.01
CA HIS A 376 11.16 11.07 13.35
C HIS A 376 9.63 11.17 13.36
N SER A 377 9.06 11.82 14.36
CA SER A 377 7.62 12.07 14.46
C SER A 377 7.11 12.96 13.33
N ASP A 378 7.82 14.07 13.02
CA ASP A 378 7.43 14.96 11.92
C ASP A 378 7.74 14.33 10.56
N TYR A 379 8.92 13.69 10.43
CA TYR A 379 9.30 12.94 9.24
C TYR A 379 8.27 11.87 8.86
N SER A 380 7.70 11.17 9.84
CA SER A 380 6.71 10.12 9.61
C SER A 380 5.26 10.61 9.60
N LYS A 381 4.97 11.81 10.10
CA LYS A 381 3.61 12.33 10.35
C LYS A 381 2.72 12.29 9.11
N GLU A 382 3.19 12.82 7.99
CA GLU A 382 2.44 12.80 6.73
C GLU A 382 2.27 11.37 6.18
N VAL A 383 3.33 10.57 6.29
CA VAL A 383 3.28 9.15 5.88
C VAL A 383 2.28 8.39 6.75
N ASP A 384 2.29 8.60 8.06
CA ASP A 384 1.39 7.94 9.01
C ASP A 384 -0.06 8.41 8.84
N ARG A 385 -0.29 9.70 8.61
CA ARG A 385 -1.61 10.26 8.31
C ARG A 385 -2.20 9.62 7.05
N LEU A 386 -1.46 9.63 5.96
CA LEU A 386 -1.91 9.03 4.70
C LEU A 386 -2.06 7.52 4.80
N ARG A 387 -1.18 6.82 5.52
CA ARG A 387 -1.32 5.40 5.85
C ARG A 387 -2.64 5.14 6.58
N ASN A 388 -2.95 5.91 7.61
CA ASN A 388 -4.17 5.72 8.40
C ASN A 388 -5.44 5.96 7.56
N VAL A 389 -5.45 7.02 6.73
CA VAL A 389 -6.52 7.26 5.75
C VAL A 389 -6.63 6.09 4.77
N GLY A 390 -5.51 5.61 4.24
CA GLY A 390 -5.45 4.47 3.34
C GLY A 390 -5.96 3.16 3.99
N ILE A 391 -5.63 2.93 5.24
CA ILE A 391 -6.14 1.79 6.03
C ILE A 391 -7.66 1.88 6.17
N VAL A 392 -8.20 3.01 6.62
CA VAL A 392 -9.65 3.18 6.81
C VAL A 392 -10.40 3.05 5.48
N ALA A 393 -9.94 3.73 4.43
CA ALA A 393 -10.54 3.65 3.10
C ALA A 393 -10.45 2.23 2.52
N GLY A 394 -9.29 1.57 2.68
CA GLY A 394 -9.07 0.20 2.22
C GLY A 394 -9.97 -0.81 2.92
N PHE A 395 -10.06 -0.77 4.25
CA PHE A 395 -10.97 -1.65 4.98
C PHE A 395 -12.43 -1.38 4.63
N SER A 396 -12.84 -0.12 4.45
CA SER A 396 -14.18 0.23 3.99
C SER A 396 -14.48 -0.37 2.63
N THR A 397 -13.57 -0.26 1.70
CA THR A 397 -13.70 -0.83 0.34
C THR A 397 -13.79 -2.35 0.37
N VAL A 398 -12.91 -3.01 1.14
CA VAL A 398 -12.94 -4.47 1.32
C VAL A 398 -14.27 -4.92 1.92
N PHE A 399 -14.77 -4.21 2.92
CA PHE A 399 -16.06 -4.51 3.56
C PHE A 399 -17.22 -4.35 2.58
N VAL A 400 -17.27 -3.24 1.83
CA VAL A 400 -18.33 -3.00 0.82
C VAL A 400 -18.30 -4.07 -0.27
N LEU A 401 -17.12 -4.42 -0.78
CA LEU A 401 -16.98 -5.48 -1.80
C LEU A 401 -17.38 -6.84 -1.26
N ALA A 402 -16.93 -7.22 -0.06
CA ALA A 402 -17.30 -8.48 0.57
C ALA A 402 -18.81 -8.56 0.79
N PHE A 403 -19.44 -7.48 1.27
CA PHE A 403 -20.88 -7.39 1.45
C PHE A 403 -21.63 -7.49 0.12
N ALA A 404 -21.19 -6.77 -0.91
CA ALA A 404 -21.76 -6.85 -2.25
C ALA A 404 -21.65 -8.26 -2.83
N CYS A 405 -20.48 -8.91 -2.69
CA CYS A 405 -20.29 -10.30 -3.11
C CYS A 405 -21.24 -11.25 -2.37
N ALA A 406 -21.41 -11.09 -1.06
CA ALA A 406 -22.34 -11.93 -0.28
C ALA A 406 -23.79 -11.76 -0.73
N LEU A 407 -24.21 -10.52 -1.02
CA LEU A 407 -25.54 -10.24 -1.58
C LEU A 407 -25.73 -10.87 -2.95
N LEU A 408 -24.76 -10.71 -3.85
CA LEU A 408 -24.81 -11.26 -5.22
C LEU A 408 -24.86 -12.80 -5.19
N ILE A 409 -24.00 -13.43 -4.40
CA ILE A 409 -23.98 -14.89 -4.27
C ILE A 409 -25.33 -15.37 -3.68
N GLY A 410 -25.85 -14.68 -2.65
CA GLY A 410 -27.16 -14.99 -2.10
C GLY A 410 -28.30 -14.86 -3.10
N TYR A 411 -28.27 -13.82 -3.92
CA TYR A 411 -29.25 -13.60 -4.97
C TYR A 411 -29.20 -14.68 -6.07
N PHE A 412 -28.03 -15.00 -6.59
CA PHE A 412 -27.88 -15.97 -7.68
C PHE A 412 -28.05 -17.43 -7.22
N LEU A 413 -27.73 -17.75 -5.98
CA LEU A 413 -27.88 -19.13 -5.47
C LEU A 413 -29.24 -19.44 -4.84
N LYS A 414 -30.04 -18.43 -4.53
CA LYS A 414 -31.40 -18.62 -3.95
C LYS A 414 -32.32 -19.52 -4.80
N PRO A 415 -32.33 -19.43 -6.15
CA PRO A 415 -33.14 -20.30 -7.00
C PRO A 415 -32.80 -21.79 -6.88
N LEU A 416 -31.55 -22.14 -6.55
CA LEU A 416 -31.16 -23.56 -6.36
C LEU A 416 -31.91 -24.21 -5.19
N GLN A 417 -32.30 -23.45 -4.17
CA GLN A 417 -33.11 -23.96 -3.07
C GLN A 417 -34.49 -24.39 -3.57
N LYS A 418 -35.07 -23.67 -4.53
CA LYS A 418 -36.34 -24.08 -5.16
C LYS A 418 -36.21 -25.41 -5.91
N VAL A 419 -35.09 -25.62 -6.59
CA VAL A 419 -34.82 -26.88 -7.29
C VAL A 419 -34.76 -28.06 -6.32
N VAL A 420 -34.10 -27.86 -5.16
CA VAL A 420 -34.02 -28.86 -4.09
C VAL A 420 -35.42 -29.15 -3.53
N GLU A 421 -36.20 -28.11 -3.20
CA GLU A 421 -37.58 -28.26 -2.70
C GLU A 421 -38.49 -29.00 -3.68
N VAL A 422 -38.38 -28.70 -4.98
CA VAL A 422 -39.08 -29.44 -6.03
C VAL A 422 -38.65 -30.90 -6.06
N GLY A 423 -37.34 -31.17 -5.98
CA GLY A 423 -36.84 -32.53 -5.90
C GLY A 423 -37.38 -33.32 -4.72
N GLU A 424 -37.47 -32.70 -3.55
CA GLU A 424 -38.07 -33.31 -2.35
C GLU A 424 -39.56 -33.62 -2.53
N LYS A 425 -40.35 -32.69 -3.09
CA LYS A 425 -41.78 -32.92 -3.37
C LYS A 425 -41.97 -34.03 -4.40
N LEU A 426 -41.17 -34.04 -5.44
CA LEU A 426 -41.22 -35.10 -6.45
C LEU A 426 -40.90 -36.48 -5.87
N SER A 427 -39.95 -36.55 -4.91
CA SER A 427 -39.57 -37.81 -4.26
C SER A 427 -40.70 -38.47 -3.49
N VAL A 428 -41.66 -37.69 -3.01
CA VAL A 428 -42.86 -38.17 -2.30
C VAL A 428 -44.09 -38.25 -3.22
N GLY A 429 -43.91 -38.02 -4.53
CA GLY A 429 -44.98 -38.15 -5.52
C GLY A 429 -45.88 -36.93 -5.69
N ASP A 430 -45.47 -35.77 -5.11
CA ASP A 430 -46.19 -34.51 -5.36
C ASP A 430 -45.67 -33.83 -6.64
N PHE A 431 -46.46 -33.97 -7.70
CA PHE A 431 -46.18 -33.33 -8.97
C PHE A 431 -46.88 -31.96 -9.14
N SER A 432 -47.54 -31.42 -8.10
CA SER A 432 -48.24 -30.13 -8.14
C SER A 432 -47.33 -28.93 -7.88
N VAL A 433 -46.05 -29.01 -8.26
CA VAL A 433 -45.02 -28.00 -8.00
C VAL A 433 -45.01 -26.90 -9.07
N ASP A 434 -44.80 -25.63 -8.62
CA ASP A 434 -44.60 -24.48 -9.48
C ASP A 434 -43.09 -24.30 -9.80
N LEU A 435 -42.74 -24.47 -11.04
CA LEU A 435 -41.38 -24.34 -11.59
C LEU A 435 -41.20 -23.07 -12.41
N SER A 436 -42.09 -22.10 -12.27
CA SER A 436 -41.97 -20.82 -12.96
C SER A 436 -40.72 -20.05 -12.51
N TYR A 437 -39.74 -19.90 -13.39
CA TYR A 437 -38.53 -19.14 -13.21
C TYR A 437 -38.23 -18.37 -14.49
N LYS A 438 -38.12 -17.02 -14.39
CA LYS A 438 -38.05 -16.13 -15.57
C LYS A 438 -36.67 -15.93 -16.14
N SER A 439 -35.60 -16.38 -15.47
CA SER A 439 -34.23 -16.22 -15.99
C SER A 439 -33.92 -17.20 -17.09
N GLN A 440 -33.09 -16.79 -18.04
CA GLN A 440 -32.59 -17.62 -19.15
C GLN A 440 -31.18 -18.18 -18.90
N ASP A 441 -30.67 -18.02 -17.66
CA ASP A 441 -29.38 -18.57 -17.24
C ASP A 441 -29.41 -20.11 -17.11
N GLU A 442 -28.34 -20.70 -16.64
CA GLU A 442 -28.20 -22.14 -16.43
C GLU A 442 -29.22 -22.66 -15.40
N ILE A 443 -29.59 -21.85 -14.39
CA ILE A 443 -30.61 -22.19 -13.41
C ILE A 443 -31.99 -22.18 -14.07
N GLY A 444 -32.25 -21.20 -14.93
CA GLY A 444 -33.48 -21.12 -15.71
C GLY A 444 -33.63 -22.32 -16.64
N LYS A 445 -32.56 -22.73 -17.32
CA LYS A 445 -32.56 -23.95 -18.15
C LYS A 445 -32.82 -25.21 -17.32
N LEU A 446 -32.19 -25.31 -16.13
CA LEU A 446 -32.42 -26.42 -15.21
C LEU A 446 -33.87 -26.49 -14.77
N MET A 447 -34.46 -25.35 -14.35
CA MET A 447 -35.86 -25.24 -13.91
C MET A 447 -36.83 -25.60 -15.04
N HIS A 448 -36.55 -25.18 -16.28
CA HIS A 448 -37.34 -25.54 -17.46
C HIS A 448 -37.30 -27.06 -17.76
N SER A 449 -36.10 -27.62 -17.76
CA SER A 449 -35.93 -29.06 -17.98
C SER A 449 -36.61 -29.89 -16.91
N MET A 450 -36.56 -29.46 -15.63
CA MET A 450 -37.33 -30.09 -14.55
C MET A 450 -38.85 -29.92 -14.74
N GLY A 451 -39.29 -28.77 -15.25
CA GLY A 451 -40.68 -28.52 -15.61
C GLY A 451 -41.20 -29.50 -16.66
N ASP A 452 -40.40 -29.73 -17.68
CA ASP A 452 -40.71 -30.69 -18.76
C ASP A 452 -40.82 -32.11 -18.19
N VAL A 453 -39.88 -32.51 -17.31
CA VAL A 453 -39.93 -33.82 -16.65
C VAL A 453 -41.20 -33.95 -15.78
N VAL A 454 -41.48 -32.96 -14.95
CA VAL A 454 -42.68 -32.96 -14.07
C VAL A 454 -43.95 -33.00 -14.88
N SER A 455 -44.06 -32.19 -15.94
CA SER A 455 -45.21 -32.15 -16.83
C SER A 455 -45.44 -33.51 -17.51
N ARG A 456 -44.37 -34.12 -17.99
CA ARG A 456 -44.40 -35.43 -18.64
C ARG A 456 -44.85 -36.54 -17.69
N ILE A 457 -44.27 -36.59 -16.46
CA ILE A 457 -44.65 -37.58 -15.46
C ILE A 457 -46.12 -37.38 -15.04
N ARG A 458 -46.56 -36.13 -14.85
CA ARG A 458 -47.96 -35.79 -14.53
C ARG A 458 -48.90 -36.29 -15.60
N SER A 459 -48.56 -36.06 -16.89
CA SER A 459 -49.37 -36.52 -18.03
C SER A 459 -49.46 -38.05 -18.10
N ILE A 460 -48.34 -38.75 -17.87
CA ILE A 460 -48.29 -40.22 -17.85
C ILE A 460 -49.16 -40.76 -16.69
N ILE A 461 -49.00 -40.23 -15.47
CA ILE A 461 -49.75 -40.70 -14.31
C ILE A 461 -51.25 -40.41 -14.47
N GLY A 462 -51.60 -39.21 -15.00
CA GLY A 462 -52.99 -38.84 -15.28
C GLY A 462 -53.64 -39.77 -16.30
N ASP A 463 -52.99 -39.98 -17.44
CA ASP A 463 -53.47 -40.90 -18.51
C ASP A 463 -53.59 -42.35 -18.00
N LEU A 464 -52.53 -42.81 -17.30
CA LEU A 464 -52.50 -44.15 -16.71
C LEU A 464 -53.66 -44.37 -15.73
N SER A 465 -53.89 -43.39 -14.80
CA SER A 465 -54.98 -43.46 -13.86
C SER A 465 -56.37 -43.50 -14.52
N GLU A 466 -56.55 -42.67 -15.58
CA GLU A 466 -57.79 -42.65 -16.35
C GLU A 466 -58.00 -43.99 -17.06
N LYS A 467 -57.01 -44.55 -17.73
CA LYS A 467 -57.12 -45.83 -18.46
C LYS A 467 -57.37 -47.00 -17.49
N LEU A 468 -56.65 -47.05 -16.37
CA LEU A 468 -56.86 -48.07 -15.36
C LEU A 468 -58.28 -47.98 -14.72
N ASN A 469 -58.79 -46.73 -14.51
CA ASN A 469 -60.14 -46.54 -14.03
C ASN A 469 -61.20 -47.02 -15.01
N GLN A 470 -61.02 -46.80 -16.33
CA GLN A 470 -61.89 -47.33 -17.36
C GLN A 470 -61.87 -48.87 -17.37
N LEU A 471 -60.69 -49.49 -17.28
CA LEU A 471 -60.59 -50.95 -17.13
C LEU A 471 -61.29 -51.49 -15.90
N ALA A 472 -61.16 -50.81 -14.74
CA ALA A 472 -61.78 -51.16 -13.50
C ALA A 472 -63.33 -51.05 -13.57
N GLN A 473 -63.86 -50.13 -14.36
CA GLN A 473 -65.30 -49.99 -14.63
C GLN A 473 -65.82 -50.98 -15.68
N GLY A 474 -64.95 -51.87 -16.19
CA GLY A 474 -65.39 -52.89 -17.12
C GLY A 474 -65.34 -52.43 -18.60
N ASN A 475 -64.80 -51.24 -18.88
CA ASN A 475 -64.57 -50.83 -20.22
C ASN A 475 -63.19 -51.37 -20.67
N PHE A 476 -63.16 -52.48 -21.34
CA PHE A 476 -61.92 -53.13 -21.84
C PHE A 476 -61.50 -52.66 -23.22
N ASN A 477 -62.31 -51.85 -23.91
CA ASN A 477 -61.95 -51.22 -25.16
C ASN A 477 -61.37 -49.82 -24.94
N VAL A 478 -60.20 -49.75 -24.28
CA VAL A 478 -59.52 -48.51 -23.94
C VAL A 478 -58.65 -48.04 -25.09
N GLU A 479 -58.92 -46.83 -25.65
CA GLU A 479 -58.08 -46.22 -26.70
C GLU A 479 -56.83 -45.59 -26.08
N MET A 480 -55.65 -45.98 -26.62
CA MET A 480 -54.35 -45.49 -26.21
C MET A 480 -53.88 -44.36 -27.16
N ASN A 481 -54.40 -43.12 -26.98
CA ASN A 481 -54.22 -42.01 -27.92
C ASN A 481 -53.01 -41.15 -27.66
N ASN A 482 -52.35 -41.23 -26.46
CA ASN A 482 -51.28 -40.34 -26.02
C ASN A 482 -49.91 -41.02 -26.03
N ALA A 483 -49.58 -41.75 -27.07
CA ALA A 483 -48.34 -42.51 -27.22
C ALA A 483 -47.07 -41.62 -27.11
N GLU A 484 -47.16 -40.32 -27.42
CA GLU A 484 -46.12 -39.31 -27.29
C GLU A 484 -45.63 -39.06 -25.85
N TYR A 485 -46.50 -39.24 -24.86
CA TYR A 485 -46.10 -39.10 -23.47
C TYR A 485 -45.19 -40.23 -23.01
N TYR A 486 -45.31 -41.41 -23.62
CA TYR A 486 -44.61 -42.64 -23.27
C TYR A 486 -43.36 -42.89 -24.11
N SER A 487 -42.49 -41.84 -24.27
CA SER A 487 -41.26 -42.00 -25.00
C SER A 487 -40.13 -42.62 -24.14
N GLY A 488 -39.18 -43.31 -24.77
CA GLY A 488 -37.99 -43.87 -24.11
C GLY A 488 -38.36 -44.96 -23.09
N ALA A 489 -37.89 -44.87 -21.88
CA ALA A 489 -38.09 -45.87 -20.81
C ALA A 489 -39.56 -46.02 -20.34
N TYR A 490 -40.44 -45.11 -20.73
CA TYR A 490 -41.89 -45.22 -20.40
C TYR A 490 -42.68 -46.02 -21.44
N ARG A 491 -42.13 -46.33 -22.60
CA ARG A 491 -42.80 -47.06 -23.66
C ARG A 491 -43.34 -48.42 -23.23
N PRO A 492 -42.65 -49.25 -22.43
CA PRO A 492 -43.16 -50.51 -21.95
C PRO A 492 -44.44 -50.41 -21.12
N LEU A 493 -44.68 -49.28 -20.39
CA LEU A 493 -45.94 -49.07 -19.67
C LEU A 493 -47.11 -48.92 -20.63
N PHE A 494 -46.95 -48.14 -21.71
CA PHE A 494 -47.96 -47.99 -22.73
C PHE A 494 -48.29 -49.33 -23.37
N ASP A 495 -47.28 -50.07 -23.78
CA ASP A 495 -47.44 -51.37 -24.44
C ASP A 495 -48.08 -52.38 -23.49
N SER A 496 -47.76 -52.37 -22.19
CA SER A 496 -48.37 -53.25 -21.16
C SER A 496 -49.84 -52.97 -20.98
N ILE A 497 -50.25 -51.70 -20.85
CA ILE A 497 -51.67 -51.34 -20.70
C ILE A 497 -52.45 -51.68 -21.97
N HIS A 498 -51.86 -51.40 -23.11
CA HIS A 498 -52.48 -51.78 -24.40
C HIS A 498 -52.71 -53.27 -24.49
N ASN A 499 -51.74 -54.10 -24.14
CA ASN A 499 -51.84 -55.55 -24.17
C ASN A 499 -52.89 -56.06 -23.15
N ILE A 500 -52.86 -55.51 -21.90
CA ILE A 500 -53.86 -55.85 -20.87
C ILE A 500 -55.28 -55.54 -21.39
N SER A 501 -55.47 -54.37 -21.97
CA SER A 501 -56.77 -53.98 -22.56
C SER A 501 -57.22 -54.93 -23.65
N ALA A 502 -56.32 -55.25 -24.59
CA ALA A 502 -56.60 -56.17 -25.67
C ALA A 502 -56.90 -57.58 -25.19
N ASP A 503 -56.10 -58.15 -24.30
CA ASP A 503 -56.28 -59.50 -23.74
C ASP A 503 -57.58 -59.62 -22.93
N LEU A 504 -57.88 -58.57 -22.08
CA LEU A 504 -59.15 -58.56 -21.33
C LEU A 504 -60.37 -58.44 -22.26
N SER A 505 -60.28 -57.55 -23.27
CA SER A 505 -61.33 -57.43 -24.32
C SER A 505 -61.56 -58.75 -25.07
N GLY A 506 -60.46 -59.42 -25.51
CA GLY A 506 -60.51 -60.72 -26.16
C GLY A 506 -61.13 -61.78 -25.22
N THR A 507 -60.68 -61.85 -23.96
CA THR A 507 -61.25 -62.83 -23.01
C THR A 507 -62.73 -62.58 -22.72
N MET A 508 -63.16 -61.32 -22.62
CA MET A 508 -64.59 -61.01 -22.48
C MET A 508 -65.47 -61.40 -23.68
N ALA A 509 -64.92 -61.20 -24.88
CA ALA A 509 -65.56 -61.64 -26.12
C ALA A 509 -65.73 -63.16 -26.12
N GLU A 510 -64.71 -63.92 -25.72
CA GLU A 510 -64.78 -65.39 -25.63
C GLU A 510 -65.75 -65.84 -24.54
N ILE A 511 -65.78 -65.16 -23.38
CA ILE A 511 -66.76 -65.44 -22.33
C ILE A 511 -68.17 -65.17 -22.85
N GLN A 512 -68.42 -64.06 -23.53
CA GLN A 512 -69.72 -63.73 -24.12
C GLN A 512 -70.14 -64.77 -25.15
N GLN A 513 -69.27 -65.21 -26.00
CA GLN A 513 -69.50 -66.22 -26.96
C GLN A 513 -69.82 -67.59 -26.27
N SER A 514 -69.05 -67.89 -25.26
CA SER A 514 -69.30 -69.10 -24.46
C SER A 514 -70.67 -69.03 -23.69
N ALA A 515 -71.02 -67.88 -23.14
CA ALA A 515 -72.38 -67.71 -22.53
C ALA A 515 -73.49 -67.85 -23.55
N ILE A 516 -73.32 -67.33 -24.78
CA ILE A 516 -74.30 -67.53 -25.87
C ILE A 516 -74.44 -69.03 -26.21
N ARG A 517 -73.30 -69.72 -26.25
CA ARG A 517 -73.33 -71.17 -26.50
C ARG A 517 -73.99 -71.97 -25.41
N VAL A 518 -73.74 -71.60 -24.11
CA VAL A 518 -74.38 -72.22 -22.99
C VAL A 518 -75.89 -71.95 -23.03
N ASN A 519 -76.30 -70.69 -23.31
CA ASN A 519 -77.73 -70.34 -23.41
C ASN A 519 -78.40 -71.13 -24.56
N SER A 520 -77.79 -71.22 -25.74
CA SER A 520 -78.34 -72.02 -26.82
C SER A 520 -78.40 -73.52 -26.49
N GLY A 521 -77.36 -74.02 -25.81
CA GLY A 521 -77.38 -75.38 -25.27
C GLY A 521 -78.53 -75.65 -24.25
N ALA A 522 -78.77 -74.69 -23.37
CA ALA A 522 -79.83 -74.72 -22.40
C ALA A 522 -81.22 -74.69 -23.07
N GLU A 523 -81.43 -73.89 -24.09
CA GLU A 523 -82.62 -73.88 -24.96
C GLU A 523 -82.86 -75.24 -25.67
N GLN A 524 -81.83 -75.84 -26.21
CA GLN A 524 -81.87 -77.14 -26.79
C GLN A 524 -82.27 -78.26 -25.79
N VAL A 525 -81.64 -78.20 -24.59
CA VAL A 525 -82.01 -79.13 -23.49
C VAL A 525 -83.45 -78.92 -23.03
N SER A 526 -83.93 -77.69 -22.90
CA SER A 526 -85.32 -77.38 -22.53
C SER A 526 -86.29 -77.92 -23.61
N SER A 527 -86.01 -77.66 -24.87
CA SER A 527 -86.80 -78.18 -26.00
C SER A 527 -86.81 -79.73 -26.03
N GLY A 528 -85.66 -80.35 -25.83
CA GLY A 528 -85.51 -81.80 -25.74
C GLY A 528 -86.27 -82.37 -24.54
N ALA A 529 -86.26 -81.68 -23.39
CA ALA A 529 -87.04 -82.10 -22.23
C ALA A 529 -88.58 -81.99 -22.44
N GLN A 530 -89.04 -80.93 -23.13
CA GLN A 530 -90.43 -80.78 -23.57
C GLN A 530 -90.83 -81.88 -24.50
N GLY A 531 -90.02 -82.20 -25.49
CA GLY A 531 -90.27 -83.32 -26.43
C GLY A 531 -90.28 -84.64 -25.70
N LEU A 532 -89.37 -84.86 -24.78
CA LEU A 532 -89.37 -86.08 -23.96
C LEU A 532 -90.59 -86.17 -23.05
N SER A 533 -91.05 -85.07 -22.44
CA SER A 533 -92.29 -85.03 -21.61
C SER A 533 -93.52 -85.37 -22.47
N GLN A 534 -93.61 -84.80 -23.68
CA GLN A 534 -94.67 -85.09 -24.59
C GLN A 534 -94.59 -86.52 -25.03
N GLY A 535 -93.48 -87.06 -25.42
CA GLY A 535 -93.29 -88.45 -25.76
C GLY A 535 -93.59 -89.39 -24.58
N ALA A 536 -93.26 -89.02 -23.38
CA ALA A 536 -93.65 -89.81 -22.21
C ALA A 536 -95.17 -89.79 -21.91
N THR A 537 -95.84 -88.64 -22.21
CA THR A 537 -97.29 -88.52 -22.09
C THR A 537 -97.96 -89.38 -23.19
N GLU A 538 -97.44 -89.33 -24.42
CA GLU A 538 -97.95 -90.19 -25.49
C GLU A 538 -97.74 -91.71 -25.21
N GLN A 539 -96.59 -92.06 -24.65
CA GLN A 539 -96.29 -93.40 -24.20
C GLN A 539 -97.24 -93.86 -23.10
N ALA A 540 -97.52 -92.99 -22.09
CA ALA A 540 -98.43 -93.28 -21.05
C ALA A 540 -99.84 -93.53 -21.60
N SER A 541 -100.29 -92.66 -22.53
CA SER A 541 -101.57 -92.82 -23.19
C SER A 541 -101.66 -94.13 -23.98
N SER A 542 -100.55 -94.45 -24.74
CA SER A 542 -100.46 -95.71 -25.45
C SER A 542 -100.48 -96.94 -24.52
N ILE A 543 -99.84 -96.82 -23.39
CA ILE A 543 -99.86 -97.89 -22.35
C ILE A 543 -101.29 -98.04 -21.73
N GLU A 544 -101.98 -96.93 -21.54
CA GLU A 544 -103.40 -96.98 -21.08
C GLU A 544 -104.27 -97.64 -22.10
N GLU A 545 -104.07 -97.28 -23.39
CA GLU A 545 -104.85 -97.91 -24.47
C GLU A 545 -104.49 -99.41 -24.63
N LEU A 546 -103.22 -99.73 -24.50
CA LEU A 546 -102.76 -101.14 -24.52
C LEU A 546 -103.36 -101.90 -23.31
N SER A 547 -103.37 -101.26 -22.12
CA SER A 547 -103.96 -101.84 -20.88
C SER A 547 -105.47 -102.09 -21.03
N ALA A 548 -106.17 -101.12 -21.66
CA ALA A 548 -107.58 -101.31 -22.03
C ALA A 548 -107.76 -102.45 -22.99
N THR A 549 -106.95 -102.51 -24.06
CA THR A 549 -107.00 -103.59 -25.02
C THR A 549 -106.72 -104.98 -24.39
N VAL A 550 -105.75 -105.06 -23.50
CA VAL A 550 -105.41 -106.28 -22.76
C VAL A 550 -106.56 -106.67 -21.83
N ASN A 551 -107.25 -105.73 -21.21
CA ASN A 551 -108.45 -106.00 -20.42
C ASN A 551 -109.60 -106.52 -21.24
N ASP A 552 -109.84 -105.90 -22.45
CA ASP A 552 -110.85 -106.38 -23.41
C ASP A 552 -110.55 -107.77 -23.85
N ILE A 553 -109.26 -108.04 -24.23
CA ILE A 553 -108.80 -109.37 -24.60
C ILE A 553 -109.01 -110.36 -23.42
N SER A 554 -108.67 -109.94 -22.17
CA SER A 554 -108.89 -110.77 -21.01
C SER A 554 -110.36 -111.09 -20.73
N GLU A 555 -111.22 -110.08 -20.96
CA GLU A 555 -112.66 -110.29 -20.93
C GLU A 555 -113.14 -111.22 -22.03
N HIS A 556 -112.68 -111.04 -23.26
CA HIS A 556 -112.98 -111.92 -24.36
C HIS A 556 -112.51 -113.38 -24.12
N ILE A 557 -111.28 -113.49 -23.50
CA ILE A 557 -110.78 -114.83 -23.12
C ILE A 557 -111.67 -115.48 -22.06
N LYS A 558 -112.07 -114.68 -21.04
CA LYS A 558 -112.97 -115.13 -19.98
C LYS A 558 -114.38 -115.60 -20.54
N LYS A 559 -114.93 -114.74 -21.43
CA LYS A 559 -116.20 -115.12 -22.09
C LYS A 559 -116.03 -116.33 -23.01
N THR A 560 -114.79 -116.43 -23.64
CA THR A 560 -114.56 -117.67 -24.48
C THR A 560 -114.42 -118.93 -23.59
N ALA A 561 -113.82 -118.78 -22.37
CA ALA A 561 -113.60 -119.83 -21.41
C ALA A 561 -115.00 -120.27 -20.69
N GLU A 562 -115.86 -119.26 -20.61
CA GLU A 562 -117.25 -119.57 -20.05
C GLU A 562 -118.15 -120.22 -21.09
N ASN A 563 -117.82 -120.13 -22.38
CA ASN A 563 -118.62 -120.73 -23.47
C ASN A 563 -118.13 -122.11 -23.97
N THR A 564 -117.07 -122.67 -23.32
CA THR A 564 -116.49 -123.96 -23.60
C THR A 564 -116.83 -124.93 -22.47
#